data_da260ee66a14b8432a0bf9319e626e4e
#
_entry.id   da260ee66a14b8432a0bf9319e626e4e
#
_cell.length_a   1.000
_cell.length_b   1.000
_cell.length_c   1.000
_cell.angle_alpha   90.00
_cell.angle_beta   90.00
_cell.angle_gamma   90.00
#
_symmetry.space_group_name_H-M   'P 1'
#
loop_
_entity.id
_entity.type
_entity.pdbx_description
1 polymer ?
#
loop_
_entity_poly.entity_id
_entity_poly.type
_entity_poly.pdbx_seq_one_letter_code
_entity_poly.pdbx_strand_id
1 'polypeptide(L)'
;MTNEELVRAALEKVGGKSNVLTATNCMTRLRVRVKDDAKIDDESLKAIEGVMGIVHDRTGYVEIVVGPGKCRKCADICRDMGIPADAAASTANDWQTNKAAVKAGQKQSKVKELFKTFGDIFIPLIPGVVASGLCAGINSLIGQVVPNYADIPALALISTLLGLMNTCFLGYLTAWVGYRAAEKFGGTPILGGMLGMITGLEGINKISSILGLFNEAVPLDSILRAGRGGVLAVVLGAWCLVKIERWVRKWMPESLDIVFTPLITMILCLVPYILIIMPATGYVSTALCWVVEKLCMSDILIVRIIAGYVSTALFLPMVAMGMHHGLVALYSVQLESFGYVTLYPALAMAGAGQVGAAVAIYFKAKKCGNTRLKNVITGALPAGLLGIGEPLIYGVTLPMGKPFISAGLGAGFGGAFVMAMQVAATAWGPSGLLALFVMTAGPHGVAASVGCYAVGLVICYIMGFIVTNAMVSVEDVANA
;
A
#
# COMPACT_ATOMS: atom_id res chain seq x y z
N MET A 1 -4.48 30.12 -17.95
CA MET A 1 -3.06 30.03 -18.35
C MET A 1 -2.62 28.58 -18.35
N THR A 2 -1.94 28.09 -19.38
CA THR A 2 -1.37 26.73 -19.43
C THR A 2 -0.17 26.62 -18.47
N ASN A 3 0.20 25.39 -18.08
CA ASN A 3 1.37 25.20 -17.21
C ASN A 3 2.68 25.66 -17.87
N GLU A 4 2.78 25.57 -19.19
CA GLU A 4 3.95 26.05 -19.94
C GLU A 4 4.03 27.58 -19.97
N GLU A 5 2.90 28.26 -20.21
CA GLU A 5 2.83 29.72 -20.12
C GLU A 5 3.16 30.23 -18.73
N LEU A 6 2.68 29.56 -17.68
CA LEU A 6 2.97 29.87 -16.30
C LEU A 6 4.47 29.75 -16.00
N VAL A 7 5.11 28.66 -16.42
CA VAL A 7 6.55 28.45 -16.23
C VAL A 7 7.36 29.51 -16.98
N ARG A 8 7.03 29.80 -18.25
CA ARG A 8 7.72 30.83 -19.04
C ARG A 8 7.61 32.20 -18.39
N ALA A 9 6.42 32.62 -17.97
CA ALA A 9 6.18 33.86 -17.28
C ALA A 9 6.94 33.95 -15.94
N ALA A 10 6.90 32.83 -15.16
CA ALA A 10 7.63 32.78 -13.88
C ALA A 10 9.15 32.87 -14.09
N LEU A 11 9.71 32.14 -15.05
CA LEU A 11 11.15 32.22 -15.37
C LEU A 11 11.58 33.59 -15.82
N GLU A 12 10.77 34.34 -16.55
CA GLU A 12 11.06 35.71 -16.94
C GLU A 12 11.16 36.64 -15.71
N LYS A 13 10.26 36.48 -14.73
CA LYS A 13 10.19 37.33 -13.54
C LYS A 13 11.22 36.95 -12.45
N VAL A 14 11.89 35.81 -12.55
CA VAL A 14 13.07 35.50 -11.71
C VAL A 14 14.40 35.89 -12.36
N GLY A 15 14.37 36.73 -13.38
CA GLY A 15 15.56 37.22 -14.08
C GLY A 15 15.99 36.41 -15.30
N GLY A 16 15.05 35.67 -15.87
CA GLY A 16 15.24 34.84 -17.07
C GLY A 16 15.95 33.50 -16.81
N LYS A 17 15.95 32.65 -17.82
CA LYS A 17 16.59 31.31 -17.74
C LYS A 17 18.08 31.39 -17.38
N SER A 18 18.80 32.47 -17.77
CA SER A 18 20.22 32.65 -17.47
C SER A 18 20.52 32.90 -15.99
N ASN A 19 19.52 33.38 -15.21
CA ASN A 19 19.60 33.58 -13.78
C ASN A 19 19.24 32.32 -13.00
N VAL A 20 18.55 31.35 -13.61
CA VAL A 20 18.14 30.12 -12.95
C VAL A 20 19.24 29.06 -13.00
N LEU A 21 19.64 28.55 -11.83
CA LEU A 21 20.63 27.51 -11.68
C LEU A 21 19.99 26.13 -11.75
N THR A 22 18.90 25.96 -10.98
CA THR A 22 18.15 24.67 -10.89
C THR A 22 16.68 24.94 -10.63
N ALA A 23 15.81 24.00 -11.05
CA ALA A 23 14.40 24.03 -10.72
C ALA A 23 13.95 22.64 -10.26
N THR A 24 13.21 22.59 -9.16
CA THR A 24 12.62 21.34 -8.63
C THR A 24 11.23 21.64 -8.06
N ASN A 25 10.49 20.62 -7.70
CA ASN A 25 9.17 20.80 -7.10
C ASN A 25 9.09 20.21 -5.69
N CYS A 26 8.24 20.82 -4.90
CA CYS A 26 7.68 20.26 -3.67
C CYS A 26 6.20 19.94 -3.88
N MET A 27 5.46 19.51 -2.87
CA MET A 27 4.05 19.11 -2.99
C MET A 27 3.15 20.18 -3.62
N THR A 28 3.42 21.47 -3.39
CA THR A 28 2.59 22.59 -3.85
C THR A 28 3.37 23.71 -4.52
N ARG A 29 4.70 23.61 -4.58
CA ARG A 29 5.59 24.72 -4.98
C ARG A 29 6.59 24.30 -6.05
N LEU A 30 6.81 25.19 -7.00
CA LEU A 30 7.97 25.16 -7.88
C LEU A 30 9.12 25.90 -7.15
N ARG A 31 10.22 25.21 -6.89
CA ARG A 31 11.42 25.73 -6.24
C ARG A 31 12.45 26.08 -7.29
N VAL A 32 12.84 27.30 -7.33
CA VAL A 32 13.81 27.81 -8.30
C VAL A 32 15.02 28.36 -7.55
N ARG A 33 16.20 27.85 -7.86
CA ARG A 33 17.47 28.38 -7.39
C ARG A 33 17.99 29.37 -8.40
N VAL A 34 18.33 30.56 -7.93
CA VAL A 34 18.84 31.65 -8.77
C VAL A 34 20.27 32.02 -8.43
N LYS A 35 20.96 32.64 -9.38
CA LYS A 35 22.30 33.18 -9.21
C LYS A 35 22.30 34.50 -8.44
N ASP A 36 21.31 35.35 -8.72
CA ASP A 36 21.19 36.70 -8.24
C ASP A 36 19.74 36.98 -7.84
N ASP A 37 19.51 37.16 -6.53
CA ASP A 37 18.18 37.41 -5.96
C ASP A 37 17.64 38.81 -6.32
N ALA A 38 18.54 39.79 -6.59
CA ALA A 38 18.14 41.13 -6.93
C ALA A 38 17.36 41.22 -8.25
N LYS A 39 17.39 40.15 -9.05
CA LYS A 39 16.66 40.05 -10.32
C LYS A 39 15.28 39.45 -10.18
N ILE A 40 14.85 39.08 -8.96
CA ILE A 40 13.52 38.52 -8.71
C ILE A 40 12.52 39.65 -8.54
N ASP A 41 11.49 39.67 -9.36
CA ASP A 41 10.39 40.61 -9.26
C ASP A 41 9.18 39.92 -8.59
N ASP A 42 9.13 40.02 -7.26
CA ASP A 42 8.11 39.38 -6.42
C ASP A 42 6.67 39.84 -6.69
N GLU A 43 6.52 41.14 -7.02
CA GLU A 43 5.20 41.72 -7.30
C GLU A 43 4.65 41.17 -8.61
N SER A 44 5.47 41.18 -9.65
CA SER A 44 5.09 40.61 -10.95
C SER A 44 4.89 39.09 -10.88
N LEU A 45 5.69 38.36 -10.09
CA LEU A 45 5.49 36.92 -9.88
C LEU A 45 4.17 36.59 -9.21
N LYS A 46 3.76 37.37 -8.19
CA LYS A 46 2.44 37.20 -7.52
C LYS A 46 1.27 37.54 -8.43
N ALA A 47 1.47 38.41 -9.42
CA ALA A 47 0.43 38.77 -10.37
C ALA A 47 0.17 37.72 -11.47
N ILE A 48 1.03 36.70 -11.59
CA ILE A 48 0.86 35.64 -12.61
C ILE A 48 -0.36 34.77 -12.25
N GLU A 49 -1.25 34.60 -13.19
CA GLU A 49 -2.44 33.75 -13.03
C GLU A 49 -2.04 32.28 -12.77
N GLY A 50 -2.41 31.76 -11.60
CA GLY A 50 -2.06 30.41 -11.16
C GLY A 50 -0.94 30.36 -10.14
N VAL A 51 -0.30 31.49 -9.81
CA VAL A 51 0.60 31.63 -8.65
C VAL A 51 -0.24 32.03 -7.43
N MET A 52 -0.17 31.22 -6.39
CA MET A 52 -0.93 31.42 -5.13
C MET A 52 -0.14 32.19 -4.08
N GLY A 53 1.18 32.33 -4.29
CA GLY A 53 2.07 33.06 -3.38
C GLY A 53 3.53 32.75 -3.68
N ILE A 54 4.43 33.51 -3.01
CA ILE A 54 5.87 33.36 -3.12
C ILE A 54 6.45 33.30 -1.74
N VAL A 55 7.47 32.45 -1.57
CA VAL A 55 8.20 32.29 -0.30
C VAL A 55 9.70 32.30 -0.60
N HIS A 56 10.44 33.12 0.14
CA HIS A 56 11.91 33.11 0.18
C HIS A 56 12.33 32.32 1.42
N ASP A 57 12.87 31.11 1.25
CA ASP A 57 13.35 30.27 2.34
C ASP A 57 14.78 30.61 2.74
N ARG A 58 15.62 31.01 1.76
CA ARG A 58 17.02 31.39 1.93
C ARG A 58 17.50 32.18 0.71
N THR A 59 18.62 32.87 0.86
CA THR A 59 19.28 33.61 -0.24
C THR A 59 19.57 32.68 -1.42
N GLY A 60 19.24 33.11 -2.62
CA GLY A 60 19.39 32.30 -3.85
C GLY A 60 18.28 31.31 -4.12
N TYR A 61 17.14 31.35 -3.38
CA TYR A 61 16.00 30.47 -3.59
C TYR A 61 14.67 31.21 -3.56
N VAL A 62 13.86 30.97 -4.55
CA VAL A 62 12.45 31.39 -4.59
C VAL A 62 11.51 30.18 -4.74
N GLU A 63 10.51 30.11 -3.91
CA GLU A 63 9.46 29.08 -3.96
C GLU A 63 8.16 29.70 -4.48
N ILE A 64 7.73 29.29 -5.65
CA ILE A 64 6.51 29.78 -6.31
C ILE A 64 5.40 28.77 -6.02
N VAL A 65 4.40 29.19 -5.24
CA VAL A 65 3.27 28.32 -4.86
C VAL A 65 2.29 28.26 -6.02
N VAL A 66 2.18 27.09 -6.66
CA VAL A 66 1.32 26.83 -7.83
C VAL A 66 0.24 25.79 -7.56
N GLY A 67 0.25 25.19 -6.36
CA GLY A 67 -0.72 24.21 -5.91
C GLY A 67 -0.37 22.74 -6.23
N PRO A 68 -1.06 21.79 -5.58
CA PRO A 68 -0.80 20.37 -5.75
C PRO A 68 -1.15 19.91 -7.18
N GLY A 69 -0.30 19.09 -7.77
CA GLY A 69 -0.47 18.58 -9.14
C GLY A 69 0.10 19.47 -10.24
N LYS A 70 0.06 20.81 -10.12
CA LYS A 70 0.68 21.72 -11.08
C LYS A 70 2.18 21.82 -10.91
N CYS A 71 2.67 21.85 -9.66
CA CYS A 71 4.09 22.02 -9.32
C CYS A 71 4.99 20.96 -9.98
N ARG A 72 4.57 19.71 -10.06
CA ARG A 72 5.32 18.64 -10.74
C ARG A 72 5.39 18.88 -12.24
N LYS A 73 4.25 19.19 -12.87
CA LYS A 73 4.20 19.49 -14.31
C LYS A 73 5.08 20.72 -14.65
N CYS A 74 5.06 21.73 -13.79
CA CYS A 74 5.91 22.92 -13.96
C CYS A 74 7.42 22.57 -13.83
N ALA A 75 7.81 21.71 -12.91
CA ALA A 75 9.18 21.25 -12.79
C ALA A 75 9.63 20.39 -13.97
N ASP A 76 8.75 19.52 -14.48
CA ASP A 76 9.02 18.71 -15.68
C ASP A 76 9.22 19.63 -16.90
N ILE A 77 8.39 20.66 -17.08
CA ILE A 77 8.54 21.68 -18.14
C ILE A 77 9.88 22.45 -17.98
N CYS A 78 10.27 22.82 -16.76
CA CYS A 78 11.59 23.44 -16.52
C CYS A 78 12.72 22.51 -16.98
N ARG A 79 12.60 21.20 -16.74
CA ARG A 79 13.60 20.21 -17.16
C ARG A 79 13.64 20.07 -18.68
N ASP A 80 12.49 20.05 -19.34
CA ASP A 80 12.37 20.00 -20.80
C ASP A 80 12.96 21.27 -21.45
N MET A 81 12.90 22.40 -20.75
CA MET A 81 13.59 23.64 -21.13
C MET A 81 15.10 23.61 -20.85
N GLY A 82 15.65 22.50 -20.36
CA GLY A 82 17.09 22.33 -20.07
C GLY A 82 17.55 22.99 -18.78
N ILE A 83 16.68 23.25 -17.82
CA ILE A 83 17.05 23.67 -16.46
C ILE A 83 17.25 22.41 -15.63
N PRO A 84 18.45 22.18 -15.05
CA PRO A 84 18.73 20.96 -14.28
C PRO A 84 17.89 20.93 -13.00
N ALA A 85 17.53 19.70 -12.57
CA ALA A 85 16.94 19.50 -11.25
C ALA A 85 18.00 19.74 -10.16
N ASP A 86 17.61 20.36 -9.05
CA ASP A 86 18.51 20.58 -7.92
C ASP A 86 18.69 19.28 -7.14
N ALA A 87 19.84 18.65 -7.27
CA ALA A 87 20.21 17.47 -6.49
C ALA A 87 20.45 17.81 -4.99
N ALA A 88 20.69 19.07 -4.66
CA ALA A 88 20.94 19.55 -3.30
C ALA A 88 19.69 20.16 -2.62
N ALA A 89 18.61 20.39 -3.36
CA ALA A 89 17.37 20.99 -2.86
C ALA A 89 16.37 19.97 -2.28
N SER A 90 16.79 18.75 -2.01
CA SER A 90 16.09 17.90 -1.07
C SER A 90 16.32 18.47 0.33
N THR A 91 15.60 19.55 0.66
CA THR A 91 15.55 20.03 2.02
C THR A 91 15.14 18.90 2.94
N ALA A 92 15.61 18.92 4.18
CA ALA A 92 15.32 17.96 5.26
C ALA A 92 13.82 17.69 5.52
N ASN A 93 12.94 18.12 4.65
CA ASN A 93 11.48 18.00 4.67
C ASN A 93 10.89 17.22 3.50
N ASP A 94 11.69 16.71 2.58
CA ASP A 94 11.17 15.78 1.59
C ASP A 94 11.01 14.41 2.28
N TRP A 95 9.76 14.05 2.56
CA TRP A 95 9.45 12.76 3.17
C TRP A 95 10.01 11.58 2.36
N GLN A 96 10.19 11.74 1.05
CA GLN A 96 10.79 10.71 0.18
C GLN A 96 12.28 10.55 0.48
N THR A 97 13.00 11.65 0.70
CA THR A 97 14.41 11.62 1.10
C THR A 97 14.57 11.05 2.50
N ASN A 98 13.72 11.45 3.45
CA ASN A 98 13.71 10.88 4.79
C ASN A 98 13.37 9.38 4.76
N LYS A 99 12.41 8.95 3.93
CA LYS A 99 12.09 7.53 3.70
C LYS A 99 13.30 6.77 3.16
N ALA A 100 14.02 7.34 2.19
CA ALA A 100 15.22 6.73 1.62
C ALA A 100 16.36 6.64 2.65
N ALA A 101 16.59 7.69 3.43
CA ALA A 101 17.62 7.72 4.47
C ALA A 101 17.33 6.68 5.58
N VAL A 102 16.09 6.59 6.06
CA VAL A 102 15.68 5.58 7.05
C VAL A 102 15.89 4.16 6.50
N LYS A 103 15.56 3.91 5.23
CA LYS A 103 15.79 2.61 4.59
C LYS A 103 17.27 2.27 4.45
N ALA A 104 18.11 3.26 4.10
CA ALA A 104 19.56 3.06 3.92
C ALA A 104 20.27 2.73 5.24
N GLY A 105 19.83 3.30 6.37
CA GLY A 105 20.42 3.06 7.70
C GLY A 105 20.02 1.74 8.37
N GLN A 106 19.12 0.95 7.78
CA GLN A 106 18.60 -0.26 8.41
C GLN A 106 19.49 -1.49 8.19
N LYS A 107 19.84 -2.19 9.29
CA LYS A 107 20.54 -3.48 9.20
C LYS A 107 19.70 -4.53 8.45
N GLN A 108 20.34 -5.28 7.56
CA GLN A 108 19.74 -6.40 6.84
C GLN A 108 19.64 -7.60 7.79
N SER A 109 18.45 -8.22 7.87
CA SER A 109 18.25 -9.51 8.53
C SER A 109 17.54 -10.46 7.56
N LYS A 110 17.71 -11.78 7.74
CA LYS A 110 17.04 -12.79 6.88
C LYS A 110 15.52 -12.65 6.90
N VAL A 111 14.95 -12.33 8.05
CA VAL A 111 13.50 -12.09 8.19
C VAL A 111 13.07 -10.86 7.39
N LYS A 112 13.83 -9.76 7.49
CA LYS A 112 13.56 -8.55 6.72
C LYS A 112 13.67 -8.79 5.20
N GLU A 113 14.63 -9.58 4.76
CA GLU A 113 14.82 -9.96 3.36
C GLU A 113 13.62 -10.78 2.84
N LEU A 114 13.10 -11.72 3.66
CA LEU A 114 11.89 -12.48 3.34
C LEU A 114 10.69 -11.55 3.15
N PHE A 115 10.41 -10.66 4.12
CA PHE A 115 9.32 -9.69 4.02
C PHE A 115 9.48 -8.74 2.84
N LYS A 116 10.71 -8.33 2.54
CA LYS A 116 11.01 -7.52 1.35
C LYS A 116 10.69 -8.28 0.07
N THR A 117 11.03 -9.56 -0.02
CA THR A 117 10.74 -10.40 -1.19
C THR A 117 9.23 -10.47 -1.45
N PHE A 118 8.42 -10.71 -0.41
CA PHE A 118 6.97 -10.64 -0.53
C PHE A 118 6.52 -9.24 -0.96
N GLY A 119 7.05 -8.20 -0.34
CA GLY A 119 6.75 -6.81 -0.74
C GLY A 119 7.01 -6.55 -2.23
N ASP A 120 8.16 -6.95 -2.73
CA ASP A 120 8.54 -6.74 -4.13
C ASP A 120 7.64 -7.49 -5.13
N ILE A 121 7.06 -8.63 -4.72
CA ILE A 121 6.08 -9.39 -5.51
C ILE A 121 4.71 -8.70 -5.49
N PHE A 122 4.21 -8.29 -4.30
CA PHE A 122 2.84 -7.83 -4.11
C PHE A 122 2.63 -6.33 -4.36
N ILE A 123 3.64 -5.46 -4.14
CA ILE A 123 3.48 -4.01 -4.34
C ILE A 123 2.99 -3.65 -5.76
N PRO A 124 3.53 -4.24 -6.85
CA PRO A 124 3.04 -3.96 -8.19
C PRO A 124 1.60 -4.42 -8.46
N LEU A 125 1.08 -5.34 -7.62
CA LEU A 125 -0.28 -5.86 -7.73
C LEU A 125 -1.32 -4.98 -7.00
N ILE A 126 -0.88 -4.08 -6.10
CA ILE A 126 -1.77 -3.24 -5.28
C ILE A 126 -2.81 -2.48 -6.12
N PRO A 127 -2.49 -1.84 -7.25
CA PRO A 127 -3.50 -1.14 -8.04
C PRO A 127 -4.64 -2.06 -8.51
N GLY A 128 -4.31 -3.30 -8.90
CA GLY A 128 -5.30 -4.31 -9.29
C GLY A 128 -6.17 -4.76 -8.11
N VAL A 129 -5.55 -5.02 -6.95
CA VAL A 129 -6.27 -5.38 -5.72
C VAL A 129 -7.23 -4.27 -5.30
N VAL A 130 -6.77 -3.00 -5.31
CA VAL A 130 -7.59 -1.85 -4.93
C VAL A 130 -8.78 -1.69 -5.89
N ALA A 131 -8.54 -1.72 -7.20
CA ALA A 131 -9.60 -1.58 -8.20
C ALA A 131 -10.65 -2.69 -8.05
N SER A 132 -10.22 -3.95 -7.96
CA SER A 132 -11.10 -5.12 -7.81
C SER A 132 -11.84 -5.11 -6.48
N GLY A 133 -11.15 -4.75 -5.39
CA GLY A 133 -11.74 -4.65 -4.06
C GLY A 133 -12.80 -3.57 -3.97
N LEU A 134 -12.55 -2.39 -4.55
CA LEU A 134 -13.55 -1.31 -4.62
C LEU A 134 -14.78 -1.74 -5.43
N CYS A 135 -14.58 -2.42 -6.57
CA CYS A 135 -15.69 -2.96 -7.36
C CYS A 135 -16.51 -3.99 -6.56
N ALA A 136 -15.84 -4.89 -5.84
CA ALA A 136 -16.51 -5.86 -4.95
C ALA A 136 -17.32 -5.16 -3.84
N GLY A 137 -16.73 -4.14 -3.21
CA GLY A 137 -17.37 -3.36 -2.17
C GLY A 137 -18.62 -2.62 -2.67
N ILE A 138 -18.52 -1.92 -3.81
CA ILE A 138 -19.66 -1.22 -4.43
C ILE A 138 -20.74 -2.25 -4.80
N ASN A 139 -20.37 -3.37 -5.37
CA ASN A 139 -21.31 -4.44 -5.72
C ASN A 139 -22.06 -4.99 -4.50
N SER A 140 -21.36 -5.21 -3.40
CA SER A 140 -21.93 -5.62 -2.12
C SER A 140 -22.91 -4.58 -1.55
N LEU A 141 -22.57 -3.28 -1.66
CA LEU A 141 -23.45 -2.19 -1.23
C LEU A 141 -24.72 -2.11 -2.08
N ILE A 142 -24.63 -2.30 -3.42
CA ILE A 142 -25.80 -2.35 -4.31
C ILE A 142 -26.77 -3.45 -3.84
N GLY A 143 -26.27 -4.66 -3.56
CA GLY A 143 -27.10 -5.78 -3.10
C GLY A 143 -27.77 -5.53 -1.76
N GLN A 144 -27.18 -4.71 -0.89
CA GLN A 144 -27.77 -4.36 0.41
C GLN A 144 -28.79 -3.23 0.34
N VAL A 145 -28.50 -2.17 -0.45
CA VAL A 145 -29.37 -1.00 -0.57
C VAL A 145 -30.59 -1.32 -1.44
N VAL A 146 -30.41 -2.16 -2.45
CA VAL A 146 -31.47 -2.56 -3.41
C VAL A 146 -31.51 -4.08 -3.49
N PRO A 147 -32.17 -4.81 -2.58
CA PRO A 147 -32.19 -6.27 -2.55
C PRO A 147 -32.67 -6.93 -3.86
N ASN A 148 -33.56 -6.23 -4.60
CA ASN A 148 -34.08 -6.68 -5.90
C ASN A 148 -33.33 -6.07 -7.09
N TYR A 149 -32.06 -5.68 -6.94
CA TYR A 149 -31.26 -5.06 -8.01
C TYR A 149 -31.16 -5.94 -9.28
N ALA A 150 -31.26 -7.24 -9.12
CA ALA A 150 -31.22 -8.19 -10.24
C ALA A 150 -32.42 -8.06 -11.19
N ASP A 151 -33.56 -7.57 -10.69
CA ASP A 151 -34.80 -7.36 -11.47
C ASP A 151 -34.76 -5.99 -12.19
N ILE A 152 -33.80 -5.14 -11.88
CA ILE A 152 -33.63 -3.83 -12.49
C ILE A 152 -32.49 -3.92 -13.52
N PRO A 153 -32.78 -3.90 -14.84
CA PRO A 153 -31.76 -4.20 -15.87
C PRO A 153 -30.51 -3.35 -15.80
N ALA A 154 -30.64 -2.07 -15.47
CA ALA A 154 -29.50 -1.16 -15.35
C ALA A 154 -28.60 -1.52 -14.13
N LEU A 155 -29.19 -1.84 -12.99
CA LEU A 155 -28.45 -2.25 -11.79
C LEU A 155 -27.84 -3.65 -11.95
N ALA A 156 -28.57 -4.56 -12.56
CA ALA A 156 -28.06 -5.90 -12.89
C ALA A 156 -26.84 -5.82 -13.82
N LEU A 157 -26.88 -4.95 -14.84
CA LEU A 157 -25.74 -4.71 -15.73
C LEU A 157 -24.53 -4.12 -14.96
N ILE A 158 -24.75 -3.08 -14.17
CA ILE A 158 -23.69 -2.47 -13.36
C ILE A 158 -23.07 -3.50 -12.39
N SER A 159 -23.89 -4.26 -11.67
CA SER A 159 -23.45 -5.30 -10.75
C SER A 159 -22.61 -6.37 -11.47
N THR A 160 -23.05 -6.79 -12.66
CA THR A 160 -22.32 -7.77 -13.48
C THR A 160 -20.95 -7.20 -13.92
N LEU A 161 -20.90 -5.96 -14.38
CA LEU A 161 -19.63 -5.32 -14.75
C LEU A 161 -18.66 -5.19 -13.57
N LEU A 162 -19.17 -4.78 -12.39
CA LEU A 162 -18.38 -4.73 -11.17
C LEU A 162 -17.88 -6.12 -10.76
N GLY A 163 -18.73 -7.15 -10.90
CA GLY A 163 -18.36 -8.54 -10.65
C GLY A 163 -17.24 -9.03 -11.58
N LEU A 164 -17.31 -8.70 -12.87
CA LEU A 164 -16.24 -9.03 -13.84
C LEU A 164 -14.92 -8.34 -13.45
N MET A 165 -14.96 -7.05 -13.09
CA MET A 165 -13.78 -6.32 -12.62
C MET A 165 -13.16 -6.92 -11.35
N ASN A 166 -13.98 -7.40 -10.43
CA ASN A 166 -13.52 -8.09 -9.24
C ASN A 166 -12.88 -9.45 -9.59
N THR A 167 -13.59 -10.28 -10.34
CA THR A 167 -13.18 -11.65 -10.64
C THR A 167 -11.92 -11.70 -11.49
N CYS A 168 -11.75 -10.80 -12.46
CA CYS A 168 -10.59 -10.82 -13.36
C CYS A 168 -9.25 -10.62 -12.62
N PHE A 169 -9.25 -9.99 -11.46
CA PHE A 169 -8.03 -9.82 -10.68
C PHE A 169 -8.01 -10.70 -9.43
N LEU A 170 -8.96 -10.55 -8.51
CA LEU A 170 -8.95 -11.31 -7.25
C LEU A 170 -9.26 -12.79 -7.45
N GLY A 171 -10.13 -13.14 -8.40
CA GLY A 171 -10.39 -14.53 -8.76
C GLY A 171 -9.19 -15.26 -9.37
N TYR A 172 -8.27 -14.53 -9.96
CA TYR A 172 -7.04 -15.06 -10.56
C TYR A 172 -5.77 -14.54 -9.87
N LEU A 173 -5.88 -14.18 -8.59
CA LEU A 173 -4.77 -13.60 -7.83
C LEU A 173 -3.50 -14.45 -7.88
N THR A 174 -3.63 -15.77 -7.80
CA THR A 174 -2.51 -16.71 -7.91
C THR A 174 -1.74 -16.59 -9.22
N ALA A 175 -2.43 -16.34 -10.34
CA ALA A 175 -1.78 -16.14 -11.64
C ALA A 175 -0.93 -14.85 -11.65
N TRP A 176 -1.48 -13.75 -11.15
CA TRP A 176 -0.77 -12.48 -11.06
C TRP A 176 0.42 -12.56 -10.11
N VAL A 177 0.24 -13.23 -8.96
CA VAL A 177 1.33 -13.47 -7.99
C VAL A 177 2.41 -14.34 -8.62
N GLY A 178 2.05 -15.40 -9.33
CA GLY A 178 3.00 -16.28 -10.02
C GLY A 178 3.83 -15.55 -11.06
N TYR A 179 3.18 -14.71 -11.88
CA TYR A 179 3.84 -13.86 -12.87
C TYR A 179 4.88 -12.95 -12.20
N ARG A 180 4.49 -12.22 -11.15
CA ARG A 180 5.38 -11.30 -10.43
C ARG A 180 6.48 -12.02 -9.65
N ALA A 181 6.19 -13.20 -9.10
CA ALA A 181 7.19 -14.00 -8.39
C ALA A 181 8.28 -14.52 -9.34
N ALA A 182 7.90 -15.06 -10.50
CA ALA A 182 8.86 -15.52 -11.51
C ALA A 182 9.74 -14.34 -12.00
N GLU A 183 9.15 -13.19 -12.27
CA GLU A 183 9.88 -11.97 -12.63
C GLU A 183 10.84 -11.53 -11.52
N LYS A 184 10.38 -11.50 -10.27
CA LYS A 184 11.21 -11.15 -9.10
C LYS A 184 12.41 -12.11 -8.94
N PHE A 185 12.23 -13.39 -9.19
CA PHE A 185 13.31 -14.39 -9.10
C PHE A 185 14.18 -14.45 -10.35
N GLY A 186 13.85 -13.68 -11.42
CA GLY A 186 14.63 -13.57 -12.64
C GLY A 186 14.47 -14.75 -13.59
N GLY A 187 13.26 -15.29 -13.68
CA GLY A 187 12.82 -16.27 -14.67
C GLY A 187 11.81 -15.69 -15.65
N THR A 188 11.18 -16.54 -16.46
CA THR A 188 10.18 -16.14 -17.44
C THR A 188 8.83 -15.90 -16.77
N PRO A 189 8.32 -14.63 -16.72
CA PRO A 189 7.14 -14.28 -15.92
C PRO A 189 5.87 -15.03 -16.30
N ILE A 190 5.66 -15.27 -17.61
CA ILE A 190 4.45 -15.97 -18.08
C ILE A 190 4.37 -17.41 -17.58
N LEU A 191 5.52 -18.10 -17.42
CA LEU A 191 5.54 -19.46 -16.88
C LEU A 191 5.12 -19.49 -15.41
N GLY A 192 5.52 -18.45 -14.64
CA GLY A 192 5.03 -18.26 -13.27
C GLY A 192 3.53 -17.99 -13.22
N GLY A 193 3.00 -17.18 -14.14
CA GLY A 193 1.57 -16.94 -14.29
C GLY A 193 0.80 -18.23 -14.62
N MET A 194 1.31 -19.05 -15.54
CA MET A 194 0.74 -20.36 -15.85
C MET A 194 0.72 -21.29 -14.64
N LEU A 195 1.81 -21.33 -13.85
CA LEU A 195 1.88 -22.11 -12.63
C LEU A 195 0.81 -21.66 -11.60
N GLY A 196 0.65 -20.33 -11.45
CA GLY A 196 -0.39 -19.74 -10.61
C GLY A 196 -1.81 -20.08 -11.06
N MET A 197 -2.07 -20.09 -12.37
CA MET A 197 -3.36 -20.52 -12.92
C MET A 197 -3.64 -22.00 -12.62
N ILE A 198 -2.66 -22.87 -12.84
CA ILE A 198 -2.76 -24.31 -12.62
C ILE A 198 -3.17 -24.61 -11.18
N THR A 199 -2.70 -23.83 -10.20
CA THR A 199 -3.02 -24.01 -8.79
C THR A 199 -4.53 -24.09 -8.53
N GLY A 200 -5.33 -23.31 -9.23
CA GLY A 200 -6.80 -23.26 -9.06
C GLY A 200 -7.60 -24.17 -9.99
N LEU A 201 -6.96 -24.91 -10.90
CA LEU A 201 -7.70 -25.73 -11.86
C LEU A 201 -8.24 -27.03 -11.24
N GLU A 202 -9.45 -27.39 -11.60
CA GLU A 202 -10.10 -28.64 -11.16
C GLU A 202 -9.33 -29.92 -11.54
N GLY A 203 -8.46 -29.85 -12.54
CA GLY A 203 -7.55 -30.95 -12.89
C GLY A 203 -6.71 -31.46 -11.72
N ILE A 204 -6.41 -30.58 -10.74
CA ILE A 204 -5.72 -30.95 -9.50
C ILE A 204 -6.56 -31.92 -8.67
N ASN A 205 -7.88 -31.70 -8.57
CA ASN A 205 -8.77 -32.61 -7.86
C ASN A 205 -8.80 -34.00 -8.51
N LYS A 206 -8.76 -34.05 -9.86
CA LYS A 206 -8.70 -35.34 -10.59
C LYS A 206 -7.38 -36.07 -10.30
N ILE A 207 -6.25 -35.36 -10.31
CA ILE A 207 -4.95 -35.94 -9.93
C ILE A 207 -4.99 -36.44 -8.49
N SER A 208 -5.57 -35.67 -7.59
CA SER A 208 -5.71 -36.03 -6.18
C SER A 208 -6.57 -37.29 -5.98
N SER A 209 -7.67 -37.40 -6.70
CA SER A 209 -8.55 -38.62 -6.65
C SER A 209 -7.83 -39.86 -7.19
N ILE A 210 -7.08 -39.72 -8.32
CA ILE A 210 -6.29 -40.82 -8.88
C ILE A 210 -5.25 -41.33 -7.87
N LEU A 211 -4.66 -40.42 -7.09
CA LEU A 211 -3.62 -40.72 -6.10
C LEU A 211 -4.18 -41.11 -4.71
N GLY A 212 -5.52 -41.14 -4.54
CA GLY A 212 -6.15 -41.41 -3.25
C GLY A 212 -5.93 -40.34 -2.17
N LEU A 213 -5.61 -39.10 -2.58
CA LEU A 213 -5.33 -37.96 -1.69
C LEU A 213 -6.54 -37.02 -1.54
N PHE A 214 -7.62 -37.26 -2.29
CA PHE A 214 -8.85 -36.48 -2.26
C PHE A 214 -9.88 -37.05 -1.31
N ASN A 215 -10.41 -36.24 -0.40
CA ASN A 215 -11.45 -36.61 0.50
C ASN A 215 -12.82 -36.21 -0.08
N GLU A 216 -13.56 -37.17 -0.60
CA GLU A 216 -14.85 -36.89 -1.23
C GLU A 216 -15.92 -36.42 -0.23
N ALA A 217 -15.85 -36.86 1.03
CA ALA A 217 -16.79 -36.47 2.07
C ALA A 217 -16.59 -35.04 2.53
N VAL A 218 -15.33 -34.61 2.64
CA VAL A 218 -14.95 -33.21 3.03
C VAL A 218 -13.82 -32.74 2.12
N PRO A 219 -14.14 -32.24 0.91
CA PRO A 219 -13.14 -31.83 -0.09
C PRO A 219 -12.12 -30.82 0.42
N LEU A 220 -12.53 -29.96 1.36
CA LEU A 220 -11.65 -28.95 1.95
C LEU A 220 -10.53 -29.53 2.82
N ASP A 221 -10.72 -30.72 3.38
CA ASP A 221 -9.72 -31.42 4.21
C ASP A 221 -8.75 -32.28 3.40
N SER A 222 -8.91 -32.31 2.06
CA SER A 222 -8.02 -33.06 1.17
C SER A 222 -6.57 -32.60 1.32
N ILE A 223 -5.64 -33.56 1.34
CA ILE A 223 -4.20 -33.31 1.37
C ILE A 223 -3.78 -32.50 0.14
N LEU A 224 -4.35 -32.85 -1.02
CA LEU A 224 -4.17 -32.17 -2.29
C LEU A 224 -5.55 -31.82 -2.88
N ARG A 225 -5.78 -30.58 -3.23
CA ARG A 225 -6.96 -30.06 -3.93
C ARG A 225 -6.65 -28.80 -4.72
N ALA A 226 -7.53 -28.41 -5.62
CA ALA A 226 -7.47 -27.13 -6.29
C ALA A 226 -7.42 -25.98 -5.24
N GLY A 227 -6.55 -25.02 -5.45
CA GLY A 227 -6.33 -23.89 -4.54
C GLY A 227 -5.49 -24.20 -3.29
N ARG A 228 -5.10 -25.47 -3.03
CA ARG A 228 -4.32 -25.84 -1.84
C ARG A 228 -2.96 -25.11 -1.81
N GLY A 229 -2.68 -24.44 -0.70
CA GLY A 229 -1.48 -23.63 -0.51
C GLY A 229 -1.50 -22.26 -1.17
N GLY A 230 -2.45 -22.01 -2.08
CA GLY A 230 -2.74 -20.70 -2.65
C GLY A 230 -1.51 -19.90 -3.07
N VAL A 231 -1.46 -18.62 -2.72
CA VAL A 231 -0.34 -17.73 -3.08
C VAL A 231 1.00 -18.17 -2.49
N LEU A 232 1.03 -18.86 -1.34
CA LEU A 232 2.29 -19.36 -0.77
C LEU A 232 2.87 -20.48 -1.63
N ALA A 233 2.02 -21.38 -2.13
CA ALA A 233 2.43 -22.41 -3.07
C ALA A 233 3.01 -21.80 -4.33
N VAL A 234 2.34 -20.79 -4.87
CA VAL A 234 2.75 -20.13 -6.12
C VAL A 234 4.08 -19.41 -5.97
N VAL A 235 4.31 -18.68 -4.88
CA VAL A 235 5.59 -17.99 -4.65
C VAL A 235 6.74 -18.98 -4.54
N LEU A 236 6.58 -20.05 -3.76
CA LEU A 236 7.60 -21.10 -3.62
C LEU A 236 7.77 -21.90 -4.92
N GLY A 237 6.65 -22.20 -5.59
CA GLY A 237 6.64 -22.86 -6.89
C GLY A 237 7.35 -22.06 -7.97
N ALA A 238 7.13 -20.75 -8.05
CA ALA A 238 7.82 -19.85 -8.97
C ALA A 238 9.32 -19.79 -8.69
N TRP A 239 9.73 -19.81 -7.42
CA TRP A 239 11.15 -19.92 -7.07
C TRP A 239 11.76 -21.25 -7.58
N CYS A 240 11.09 -22.38 -7.39
CA CYS A 240 11.51 -23.67 -7.94
C CYS A 240 11.55 -23.65 -9.47
N LEU A 241 10.51 -23.14 -10.11
CA LEU A 241 10.39 -23.03 -11.57
C LEU A 241 11.58 -22.28 -12.17
N VAL A 242 11.94 -21.14 -11.59
CA VAL A 242 13.09 -20.34 -12.05
C VAL A 242 14.41 -21.09 -11.88
N LYS A 243 14.56 -21.88 -10.82
CA LYS A 243 15.76 -22.74 -10.64
C LYS A 243 15.85 -23.83 -11.72
N ILE A 244 14.73 -24.46 -12.01
CA ILE A 244 14.64 -25.49 -13.06
C ILE A 244 14.88 -24.85 -14.44
N GLU A 245 14.25 -23.71 -14.72
CA GLU A 245 14.43 -22.97 -15.98
C GLU A 245 15.89 -22.63 -16.23
N ARG A 246 16.59 -22.08 -15.24
CA ARG A 246 18.01 -21.76 -15.33
C ARG A 246 18.88 -23.01 -15.51
N TRP A 247 18.48 -24.14 -14.93
CA TRP A 247 19.20 -25.40 -15.13
C TRP A 247 18.98 -25.96 -16.54
N VAL A 248 17.74 -25.93 -17.06
CA VAL A 248 17.42 -26.38 -18.43
C VAL A 248 18.17 -25.53 -19.45
N ARG A 249 18.20 -24.21 -19.32
CA ARG A 249 18.92 -23.29 -20.23
C ARG A 249 20.40 -23.54 -20.32
N LYS A 250 21.04 -24.15 -19.30
CA LYS A 250 22.50 -24.43 -19.34
C LYS A 250 22.92 -25.46 -20.39
N TRP A 251 22.02 -26.38 -20.71
CA TRP A 251 22.31 -27.47 -21.65
C TRP A 251 21.44 -27.42 -22.90
N MET A 252 20.49 -26.52 -22.95
CA MET A 252 19.60 -26.38 -24.10
C MET A 252 20.34 -25.67 -25.26
N PRO A 253 20.32 -26.24 -26.48
CA PRO A 253 20.83 -25.55 -27.65
C PRO A 253 20.01 -24.28 -27.96
N GLU A 254 20.70 -23.20 -28.39
CA GLU A 254 20.05 -21.90 -28.66
C GLU A 254 18.90 -22.01 -29.66
N SER A 255 19.03 -22.86 -30.70
CA SER A 255 17.97 -23.07 -31.69
C SER A 255 16.71 -23.70 -31.16
N LEU A 256 16.77 -24.37 -30.00
CA LEU A 256 15.66 -25.09 -29.38
C LEU A 256 15.16 -24.37 -28.11
N ASP A 257 15.89 -23.39 -27.59
CA ASP A 257 15.63 -22.75 -26.30
C ASP A 257 14.21 -22.16 -26.20
N ILE A 258 13.78 -21.45 -27.24
CA ILE A 258 12.48 -20.77 -27.23
C ILE A 258 11.27 -21.72 -27.12
N VAL A 259 11.42 -22.96 -27.62
CA VAL A 259 10.33 -23.95 -27.67
C VAL A 259 10.43 -24.94 -26.52
N PHE A 260 11.61 -25.55 -26.35
CA PHE A 260 11.77 -26.68 -25.43
C PHE A 260 12.09 -26.26 -24.00
N THR A 261 12.77 -25.14 -23.77
CA THR A 261 13.03 -24.68 -22.39
C THR A 261 11.76 -24.42 -21.60
N PRO A 262 10.77 -23.65 -22.10
CA PRO A 262 9.50 -23.48 -21.37
C PRO A 262 8.76 -24.79 -21.14
N LEU A 263 8.69 -25.64 -22.17
CA LEU A 263 7.98 -26.92 -22.08
C LEU A 263 8.59 -27.86 -21.03
N ILE A 264 9.89 -28.08 -21.10
CA ILE A 264 10.61 -28.97 -20.18
C ILE A 264 10.59 -28.40 -18.75
N THR A 265 10.78 -27.09 -18.61
CA THR A 265 10.71 -26.40 -17.32
C THR A 265 9.36 -26.62 -16.65
N MET A 266 8.26 -26.42 -17.38
CA MET A 266 6.91 -26.60 -16.83
C MET A 266 6.67 -28.06 -16.45
N ILE A 267 6.99 -29.03 -17.31
CA ILE A 267 6.78 -30.46 -17.02
C ILE A 267 7.56 -30.88 -15.77
N LEU A 268 8.84 -30.51 -15.69
CA LEU A 268 9.68 -30.86 -14.54
C LEU A 268 9.26 -30.15 -13.25
N CYS A 269 8.71 -28.93 -13.36
CA CYS A 269 8.25 -28.17 -12.20
C CYS A 269 6.90 -28.67 -11.69
N LEU A 270 5.99 -29.07 -12.58
CA LEU A 270 4.60 -29.44 -12.19
C LEU A 270 4.55 -30.61 -11.21
N VAL A 271 5.37 -31.62 -11.39
CA VAL A 271 5.35 -32.81 -10.54
C VAL A 271 5.68 -32.45 -9.07
N PRO A 272 6.86 -31.88 -8.75
CA PRO A 272 7.17 -31.50 -7.39
C PRO A 272 6.25 -30.38 -6.89
N TYR A 273 5.76 -29.50 -7.76
CA TYR A 273 4.84 -28.44 -7.40
C TYR A 273 3.53 -28.98 -6.85
N ILE A 274 2.88 -29.88 -7.60
CA ILE A 274 1.57 -30.43 -7.23
C ILE A 274 1.70 -31.42 -6.05
N LEU A 275 2.70 -32.30 -6.06
CA LEU A 275 2.79 -33.39 -5.09
C LEU A 275 3.47 -32.99 -3.78
N ILE A 276 4.31 -31.98 -3.78
CA ILE A 276 5.10 -31.58 -2.60
C ILE A 276 4.78 -30.16 -2.16
N ILE A 277 4.93 -29.17 -3.08
CA ILE A 277 4.85 -27.76 -2.71
C ILE A 277 3.43 -27.38 -2.31
N MET A 278 2.41 -27.74 -3.10
CA MET A 278 1.01 -27.42 -2.78
C MET A 278 0.54 -28.03 -1.45
N PRO A 279 0.75 -29.33 -1.15
CA PRO A 279 0.40 -29.87 0.15
C PRO A 279 1.16 -29.24 1.30
N ALA A 280 2.49 -29.10 1.20
CA ALA A 280 3.34 -28.54 2.25
C ALA A 280 2.95 -27.10 2.59
N THR A 281 2.81 -26.23 1.57
CA THR A 281 2.36 -24.86 1.77
C THR A 281 0.91 -24.78 2.21
N GLY A 282 0.08 -25.75 1.84
CA GLY A 282 -1.28 -25.89 2.34
C GLY A 282 -1.34 -26.07 3.85
N TYR A 283 -0.48 -26.87 4.45
CA TYR A 283 -0.38 -26.99 5.91
C TYR A 283 0.10 -25.68 6.55
N VAL A 284 1.07 -24.98 5.92
CA VAL A 284 1.53 -23.67 6.40
C VAL A 284 0.38 -22.65 6.36
N SER A 285 -0.37 -22.60 5.26
CA SER A 285 -1.54 -21.71 5.13
C SER A 285 -2.59 -22.01 6.21
N THR A 286 -2.89 -23.31 6.44
CA THR A 286 -3.84 -23.73 7.49
C THR A 286 -3.36 -23.30 8.87
N ALA A 287 -2.08 -23.48 9.18
CA ALA A 287 -1.51 -23.06 10.47
C ALA A 287 -1.56 -21.53 10.65
N LEU A 288 -1.24 -20.76 9.61
CA LEU A 288 -1.36 -19.30 9.65
C LEU A 288 -2.80 -18.85 9.85
N CYS A 289 -3.76 -19.44 9.12
CA CYS A 289 -5.17 -19.16 9.29
C CYS A 289 -5.65 -19.49 10.69
N TRP A 290 -5.23 -20.64 11.26
CA TRP A 290 -5.57 -21.02 12.62
C TRP A 290 -5.07 -19.99 13.66
N VAL A 291 -3.84 -19.49 13.52
CA VAL A 291 -3.31 -18.45 14.42
C VAL A 291 -4.14 -17.17 14.29
N VAL A 292 -4.45 -16.74 13.07
CA VAL A 292 -5.25 -15.53 12.85
C VAL A 292 -6.67 -15.69 13.39
N GLU A 293 -7.29 -16.85 13.16
CA GLU A 293 -8.62 -17.18 13.69
C GLU A 293 -8.63 -17.10 15.22
N LYS A 294 -7.67 -17.75 15.88
CA LYS A 294 -7.56 -17.73 17.35
C LYS A 294 -7.31 -16.36 17.94
N LEU A 295 -6.67 -15.47 17.22
CA LEU A 295 -6.39 -14.09 17.68
C LEU A 295 -7.47 -13.10 17.24
N CYS A 296 -7.80 -13.07 15.95
CA CYS A 296 -8.68 -12.05 15.39
C CYS A 296 -10.17 -12.39 15.48
N MET A 297 -10.50 -13.70 15.46
CA MET A 297 -11.87 -14.20 15.48
C MET A 297 -12.17 -15.02 16.75
N SER A 298 -11.34 -14.93 17.78
CA SER A 298 -11.54 -15.59 19.06
C SER A 298 -12.94 -15.34 19.62
N ASP A 299 -13.58 -16.33 20.20
CA ASP A 299 -14.84 -16.16 20.94
C ASP A 299 -14.65 -15.28 22.20
N ILE A 300 -13.42 -15.22 22.70
CA ILE A 300 -13.07 -14.45 23.90
C ILE A 300 -12.81 -13.00 23.48
N LEU A 301 -13.73 -12.09 23.85
CA LEU A 301 -13.66 -10.67 23.52
C LEU A 301 -12.31 -10.01 23.91
N ILE A 302 -11.79 -10.33 25.10
CA ILE A 302 -10.54 -9.75 25.59
C ILE A 302 -9.33 -10.12 24.72
N VAL A 303 -9.33 -11.32 24.14
CA VAL A 303 -8.28 -11.77 23.21
C VAL A 303 -8.31 -10.91 21.94
N ARG A 304 -9.48 -10.69 21.36
CA ARG A 304 -9.65 -9.81 20.19
C ARG A 304 -9.21 -8.38 20.48
N ILE A 305 -9.58 -7.83 21.64
CA ILE A 305 -9.19 -6.47 22.05
C ILE A 305 -7.69 -6.35 22.14
N ILE A 306 -7.01 -7.27 22.85
CA ILE A 306 -5.56 -7.26 23.03
C ILE A 306 -4.87 -7.47 21.68
N ALA A 307 -5.30 -8.44 20.88
CA ALA A 307 -4.72 -8.72 19.57
C ALA A 307 -4.87 -7.50 18.62
N GLY A 308 -6.04 -6.86 18.62
CA GLY A 308 -6.30 -5.65 17.83
C GLY A 308 -5.44 -4.48 18.27
N TYR A 309 -5.33 -4.24 19.58
CA TYR A 309 -4.49 -3.17 20.12
C TYR A 309 -3.02 -3.37 19.74
N VAL A 310 -2.47 -4.53 20.08
CA VAL A 310 -1.04 -4.83 19.91
C VAL A 310 -0.64 -4.84 18.44
N SER A 311 -1.41 -5.52 17.58
CA SER A 311 -1.12 -5.59 16.15
C SER A 311 -1.13 -4.21 15.48
N THR A 312 -2.11 -3.37 15.83
CA THR A 312 -2.21 -2.02 15.29
C THR A 312 -1.12 -1.10 15.82
N ALA A 313 -0.82 -1.13 17.12
CA ALA A 313 0.23 -0.31 17.72
C ALA A 313 1.62 -0.63 17.15
N LEU A 314 1.88 -1.91 16.86
CA LEU A 314 3.16 -2.37 16.30
C LEU A 314 3.24 -2.20 14.77
N PHE A 315 2.14 -1.89 14.09
CA PHE A 315 2.13 -1.81 12.63
C PHE A 315 2.99 -0.66 12.08
N LEU A 316 2.98 0.52 12.74
CA LEU A 316 3.80 1.65 12.30
C LEU A 316 5.31 1.37 12.30
N PRO A 317 5.90 0.76 13.33
CA PRO A 317 7.27 0.26 13.28
C PRO A 317 7.53 -0.67 12.08
N MET A 318 6.61 -1.58 11.78
CA MET A 318 6.73 -2.45 10.61
C MET A 318 6.68 -1.66 9.29
N VAL A 319 5.86 -0.60 9.23
CA VAL A 319 5.82 0.32 8.05
C VAL A 319 7.15 1.02 7.88
N ALA A 320 7.72 1.57 8.94
CA ALA A 320 9.01 2.25 8.89
C ALA A 320 10.14 1.31 8.46
N MET A 321 10.12 0.05 8.90
CA MET A 321 11.07 -0.99 8.50
C MET A 321 10.80 -1.55 7.09
N GLY A 322 9.68 -1.21 6.45
CA GLY A 322 9.27 -1.74 5.14
C GLY A 322 8.79 -3.19 5.16
N MET A 323 8.51 -3.74 6.35
CA MET A 323 8.09 -5.14 6.53
C MET A 323 6.58 -5.35 6.32
N HIS A 324 5.78 -4.29 6.46
CA HIS A 324 4.31 -4.35 6.36
C HIS A 324 3.79 -4.92 5.03
N HIS A 325 4.52 -4.74 3.93
CA HIS A 325 4.17 -5.34 2.65
C HIS A 325 4.21 -6.87 2.65
N GLY A 326 5.01 -7.48 3.52
CA GLY A 326 5.03 -8.92 3.68
C GLY A 326 3.75 -9.49 4.29
N LEU A 327 2.99 -8.67 5.03
CA LEU A 327 1.68 -9.06 5.56
C LEU A 327 0.62 -9.25 4.45
N VAL A 328 0.86 -8.70 3.26
CA VAL A 328 -0.02 -8.88 2.11
C VAL A 328 -0.17 -10.36 1.75
N ALA A 329 0.90 -11.15 1.89
CA ALA A 329 0.81 -12.61 1.72
C ALA A 329 -0.18 -13.23 2.72
N LEU A 330 -0.19 -12.77 3.98
CA LEU A 330 -1.13 -13.25 4.99
C LEU A 330 -2.57 -12.82 4.70
N TYR A 331 -2.77 -11.60 4.18
CA TYR A 331 -4.11 -11.16 3.72
C TYR A 331 -4.60 -12.03 2.57
N SER A 332 -3.73 -12.37 1.62
CA SER A 332 -4.07 -13.25 0.49
C SER A 332 -4.48 -14.63 0.97
N VAL A 333 -3.75 -15.20 1.94
CA VAL A 333 -4.07 -16.51 2.55
C VAL A 333 -5.43 -16.47 3.26
N GLN A 334 -5.74 -15.39 4.00
CA GLN A 334 -7.05 -15.22 4.63
C GLN A 334 -8.16 -15.12 3.58
N LEU A 335 -7.97 -14.32 2.54
CA LEU A 335 -8.95 -14.17 1.46
C LEU A 335 -9.24 -15.49 0.77
N GLU A 336 -8.20 -16.28 0.47
CA GLU A 336 -8.35 -17.61 -0.15
C GLU A 336 -9.04 -18.63 0.77
N SER A 337 -8.75 -18.58 2.09
CA SER A 337 -9.23 -19.56 3.05
C SER A 337 -10.59 -19.24 3.63
N PHE A 338 -10.87 -17.96 3.89
CA PHE A 338 -12.10 -17.49 4.56
C PHE A 338 -13.05 -16.74 3.61
N GLY A 339 -12.56 -16.29 2.44
CA GLY A 339 -13.29 -15.37 1.56
C GLY A 339 -13.24 -13.90 2.01
N TYR A 340 -12.56 -13.60 3.11
CA TYR A 340 -12.39 -12.25 3.64
C TYR A 340 -11.12 -12.12 4.48
N VAL A 341 -10.73 -10.88 4.77
CA VAL A 341 -9.53 -10.53 5.56
C VAL A 341 -9.94 -9.87 6.86
N THR A 342 -9.54 -10.44 8.01
CA THR A 342 -9.86 -9.93 9.35
C THR A 342 -8.75 -9.10 9.96
N LEU A 343 -7.49 -9.33 9.58
CA LEU A 343 -6.34 -8.62 10.13
C LEU A 343 -6.19 -7.21 9.54
N TYR A 344 -6.46 -7.05 8.24
CA TYR A 344 -6.28 -5.77 7.55
C TYR A 344 -7.09 -4.61 8.15
N PRO A 345 -8.39 -4.75 8.52
CA PRO A 345 -9.15 -3.67 9.13
C PRO A 345 -8.50 -3.07 10.38
N ALA A 346 -7.95 -3.91 11.25
CA ALA A 346 -7.25 -3.46 12.46
C ALA A 346 -5.94 -2.73 12.11
N LEU A 347 -5.12 -3.29 11.21
CA LEU A 347 -3.85 -2.69 10.82
C LEU A 347 -4.03 -1.36 10.06
N ALA A 348 -5.12 -1.22 9.31
CA ALA A 348 -5.48 0.04 8.62
C ALA A 348 -5.74 1.20 9.60
N MET A 349 -6.10 0.91 10.86
CA MET A 349 -6.27 1.92 11.91
C MET A 349 -4.98 2.69 12.23
N ALA A 350 -3.81 2.09 11.98
CA ALA A 350 -2.52 2.72 12.25
C ALA A 350 -2.34 4.05 11.49
N GLY A 351 -2.84 4.12 10.25
CA GLY A 351 -2.85 5.35 9.45
C GLY A 351 -3.71 6.46 10.07
N ALA A 352 -4.85 6.10 10.66
CA ALA A 352 -5.73 7.04 11.33
C ALA A 352 -5.09 7.61 12.62
N GLY A 353 -4.35 6.81 13.38
CA GLY A 353 -3.57 7.30 14.52
C GLY A 353 -2.53 8.35 14.12
N GLN A 354 -1.90 8.21 12.94
CA GLN A 354 -0.98 9.22 12.40
C GLN A 354 -1.69 10.54 12.10
N VAL A 355 -2.90 10.49 11.58
CA VAL A 355 -3.72 11.69 11.34
C VAL A 355 -4.01 12.41 12.67
N GLY A 356 -4.45 11.68 13.71
CA GLY A 356 -4.69 12.24 15.03
C GLY A 356 -3.43 12.86 15.64
N ALA A 357 -2.31 12.18 15.55
CA ALA A 357 -1.01 12.68 16.00
C ALA A 357 -0.59 13.96 15.26
N ALA A 358 -0.73 13.98 13.94
CA ALA A 358 -0.39 15.15 13.12
C ALA A 358 -1.24 16.37 13.49
N VAL A 359 -2.54 16.18 13.78
CA VAL A 359 -3.41 17.25 14.25
C VAL A 359 -2.95 17.80 15.60
N ALA A 360 -2.55 16.95 16.54
CA ALA A 360 -2.00 17.40 17.84
C ALA A 360 -0.73 18.24 17.65
N ILE A 361 0.18 17.77 16.79
CA ILE A 361 1.43 18.50 16.46
C ILE A 361 1.11 19.82 15.77
N TYR A 362 0.12 19.88 14.87
CA TYR A 362 -0.30 21.10 14.19
C TYR A 362 -0.69 22.21 15.19
N PHE A 363 -1.52 21.86 16.20
CA PHE A 363 -1.89 22.86 17.22
C PHE A 363 -0.70 23.33 18.05
N LYS A 364 0.23 22.43 18.38
CA LYS A 364 1.47 22.82 19.10
C LYS A 364 2.39 23.66 18.22
N ALA A 365 2.54 23.33 16.94
CA ALA A 365 3.31 24.10 15.97
C ALA A 365 2.74 25.52 15.77
N LYS A 366 1.40 25.64 15.77
CA LYS A 366 0.71 26.93 15.75
C LYS A 366 1.05 27.74 17.01
N LYS A 367 1.09 27.11 18.19
CA LYS A 367 1.37 27.75 19.48
C LYS A 367 2.82 28.23 19.60
N CYS A 368 3.80 27.46 19.11
CA CYS A 368 5.23 27.86 19.15
C CYS A 368 5.71 28.61 17.90
N GLY A 369 4.82 28.88 16.93
CA GLY A 369 5.21 29.63 15.71
C GLY A 369 5.99 28.81 14.66
N ASN A 370 6.06 27.47 14.77
CA ASN A 370 6.75 26.64 13.78
C ASN A 370 5.94 26.56 12.49
N THR A 371 6.11 27.58 11.63
CA THR A 371 5.40 27.70 10.34
C THR A 371 5.74 26.56 9.38
N ARG A 372 6.99 26.10 9.41
CA ARG A 372 7.47 25.00 8.57
C ARG A 372 6.66 23.72 8.82
N LEU A 373 6.62 23.28 10.08
CA LEU A 373 5.94 22.04 10.45
C LEU A 373 4.42 22.14 10.23
N LYS A 374 3.84 23.30 10.52
CA LYS A 374 2.43 23.59 10.22
C LYS A 374 2.12 23.40 8.73
N ASN A 375 2.93 23.94 7.83
CA ASN A 375 2.71 23.83 6.38
C ASN A 375 2.89 22.40 5.88
N VAL A 376 3.89 21.65 6.39
CA VAL A 376 4.08 20.23 6.07
C VAL A 376 2.85 19.41 6.46
N ILE A 377 2.33 19.62 7.67
CA ILE A 377 1.14 18.89 8.15
C ILE A 377 -0.09 19.24 7.30
N THR A 378 -0.34 20.52 7.04
CA THR A 378 -1.49 20.96 6.22
C THR A 378 -1.46 20.34 4.82
N GLY A 379 -0.27 20.23 4.22
CA GLY A 379 -0.11 19.60 2.90
C GLY A 379 -0.26 18.09 2.90
N ALA A 380 0.13 17.42 3.99
CA ALA A 380 0.11 15.95 4.09
C ALA A 380 -1.21 15.39 4.65
N LEU A 381 -1.96 16.18 5.43
CA LEU A 381 -3.14 15.73 6.15
C LEU A 381 -4.27 15.18 5.24
N PRO A 382 -4.61 15.81 4.09
CA PRO A 382 -5.62 15.26 3.19
C PRO A 382 -5.26 13.86 2.66
N ALA A 383 -3.99 13.64 2.31
CA ALA A 383 -3.51 12.34 1.87
C ALA A 383 -3.60 11.31 3.01
N GLY A 384 -3.23 11.70 4.24
CA GLY A 384 -3.35 10.85 5.42
C GLY A 384 -4.79 10.43 5.73
N LEU A 385 -5.76 11.34 5.62
CA LEU A 385 -7.19 11.04 5.79
C LEU A 385 -7.69 10.03 4.75
N LEU A 386 -7.20 10.14 3.51
CA LEU A 386 -7.53 9.19 2.43
C LEU A 386 -6.78 7.84 2.56
N GLY A 387 -5.85 7.73 3.53
CA GLY A 387 -5.14 6.48 3.82
C GLY A 387 -3.74 6.38 3.22
N ILE A 388 -3.18 7.46 2.71
CA ILE A 388 -1.79 7.56 2.26
C ILE A 388 -0.98 8.21 3.39
N GLY A 389 -0.48 7.37 4.31
CA GLY A 389 0.17 7.82 5.56
C GLY A 389 1.62 8.26 5.42
N GLU A 390 2.33 7.90 4.34
CA GLU A 390 3.76 8.13 4.21
C GLU A 390 4.19 9.60 4.36
N PRO A 391 3.48 10.60 3.82
CA PRO A 391 3.85 11.99 4.02
C PRO A 391 3.81 12.43 5.49
N LEU A 392 2.84 11.92 6.27
CA LEU A 392 2.76 12.19 7.70
C LEU A 392 3.81 11.42 8.50
N ILE A 393 4.07 10.16 8.13
CA ILE A 393 5.08 9.32 8.79
C ILE A 393 6.46 9.93 8.60
N TYR A 394 6.92 10.07 7.37
CA TYR A 394 8.30 10.46 7.07
C TYR A 394 8.53 11.98 7.09
N GLY A 395 7.47 12.78 6.91
CA GLY A 395 7.55 14.24 6.95
C GLY A 395 7.36 14.85 8.33
N VAL A 396 6.69 14.13 9.26
CA VAL A 396 6.29 14.71 10.55
C VAL A 396 6.66 13.79 11.72
N THR A 397 6.03 12.62 11.83
CA THR A 397 6.03 11.87 13.08
C THR A 397 7.30 11.08 13.34
N LEU A 398 7.85 10.41 12.33
CA LEU A 398 9.06 9.60 12.45
C LEU A 398 10.33 10.44 12.71
N PRO A 399 10.57 11.58 12.03
CA PRO A 399 11.70 12.44 12.34
C PRO A 399 11.70 12.98 13.77
N MET A 400 10.54 13.22 14.35
CA MET A 400 10.39 13.68 15.72
C MET A 400 10.47 12.54 16.77
N GLY A 401 10.33 11.29 16.37
CA GLY A 401 10.40 10.10 17.22
C GLY A 401 9.19 9.91 18.15
N LYS A 402 9.01 10.75 19.18
CA LYS A 402 7.90 10.66 20.13
C LYS A 402 6.52 10.61 19.48
N PRO A 403 6.19 11.49 18.49
CA PRO A 403 4.91 11.45 17.79
C PRO A 403 4.65 10.16 17.02
N PHE A 404 5.69 9.52 16.52
CA PHE A 404 5.57 8.26 15.80
C PHE A 404 5.11 7.12 16.73
N ILE A 405 5.68 7.08 17.94
CA ILE A 405 5.31 6.10 18.96
C ILE A 405 3.89 6.38 19.47
N SER A 406 3.60 7.64 19.81
CA SER A 406 2.28 8.02 20.33
C SER A 406 1.14 7.80 19.33
N ALA A 407 1.40 7.99 18.03
CA ALA A 407 0.46 7.67 16.96
C ALA A 407 0.09 6.19 16.94
N GLY A 408 1.09 5.30 17.05
CA GLY A 408 0.87 3.86 17.12
C GLY A 408 0.08 3.44 18.35
N LEU A 409 0.44 3.95 19.52
CA LEU A 409 -0.27 3.68 20.77
C LEU A 409 -1.71 4.17 20.73
N GLY A 410 -1.94 5.37 20.17
CA GLY A 410 -3.30 5.91 19.98
C GLY A 410 -4.12 5.11 18.98
N ALA A 411 -3.51 4.66 17.88
CA ALA A 411 -4.16 3.82 16.89
C ALA A 411 -4.60 2.46 17.45
N GLY A 412 -3.86 1.93 18.41
CA GLY A 412 -4.17 0.64 19.06
C GLY A 412 -5.59 0.58 19.60
N PHE A 413 -6.15 1.68 20.11
CA PHE A 413 -7.53 1.72 20.62
C PHE A 413 -8.56 1.48 19.53
N GLY A 414 -8.40 2.10 18.35
CA GLY A 414 -9.28 1.83 17.22
C GLY A 414 -9.10 0.43 16.66
N GLY A 415 -7.87 -0.08 16.61
CA GLY A 415 -7.61 -1.46 16.22
C GLY A 415 -8.24 -2.48 17.17
N ALA A 416 -8.18 -2.23 18.48
CA ALA A 416 -8.87 -3.01 19.51
C ALA A 416 -10.38 -3.03 19.28
N PHE A 417 -10.97 -1.87 19.01
CA PHE A 417 -12.42 -1.74 18.76
C PHE A 417 -12.82 -2.49 17.48
N VAL A 418 -12.14 -2.26 16.37
CA VAL A 418 -12.46 -2.86 15.07
C VAL A 418 -12.34 -4.40 15.13
N MET A 419 -11.32 -4.93 15.81
CA MET A 419 -11.16 -6.37 15.97
C MET A 419 -12.16 -6.95 16.95
N ALA A 420 -12.50 -6.25 18.02
CA ALA A 420 -13.57 -6.63 18.94
C ALA A 420 -14.92 -6.79 18.22
N MET A 421 -15.21 -5.90 17.28
CA MET A 421 -16.43 -5.90 16.45
C MET A 421 -16.32 -6.84 15.23
N GLN A 422 -15.24 -7.59 15.10
CA GLN A 422 -15.01 -8.57 14.02
C GLN A 422 -15.23 -7.97 12.62
N VAL A 423 -14.82 -6.73 12.41
CA VAL A 423 -14.85 -6.11 11.09
C VAL A 423 -13.94 -6.88 10.15
N ALA A 424 -14.43 -7.17 8.95
CA ALA A 424 -13.67 -7.86 7.94
C ALA A 424 -13.77 -7.14 6.58
N ALA A 425 -12.76 -7.34 5.75
CA ALA A 425 -12.65 -6.73 4.44
C ALA A 425 -12.67 -7.76 3.32
N THR A 426 -13.27 -7.41 2.18
CA THR A 426 -13.28 -8.24 0.97
C THR A 426 -12.03 -8.07 0.10
N ALA A 427 -11.19 -7.10 0.45
CA ALA A 427 -9.89 -6.85 -0.18
C ALA A 427 -9.01 -6.04 0.78
N TRP A 428 -7.81 -5.71 0.34
CA TRP A 428 -6.90 -4.79 1.06
C TRP A 428 -6.42 -3.68 0.12
N GLY A 429 -5.94 -2.58 0.70
CA GLY A 429 -5.49 -1.41 -0.09
C GLY A 429 -5.04 -0.26 0.79
N PRO A 430 -5.34 0.99 0.41
CA PRO A 430 -5.09 2.15 1.25
C PRO A 430 -5.92 2.07 2.53
N SER A 431 -5.38 2.61 3.63
CA SER A 431 -6.09 2.76 4.91
C SER A 431 -7.08 3.95 4.88
N GLY A 432 -7.48 4.45 6.03
CA GLY A 432 -8.28 5.66 6.14
C GLY A 432 -9.67 5.57 5.52
N LEU A 433 -10.17 6.68 5.00
CA LEU A 433 -11.53 6.78 4.47
C LEU A 433 -11.78 5.91 3.23
N LEU A 434 -10.76 5.70 2.39
CA LEU A 434 -10.91 4.87 1.18
C LEU A 434 -11.14 3.39 1.53
N ALA A 435 -10.65 2.93 2.67
CA ALA A 435 -10.85 1.54 3.08
C ALA A 435 -12.31 1.23 3.45
N LEU A 436 -13.15 2.22 3.75
CA LEU A 436 -14.59 2.01 4.02
C LEU A 436 -15.27 1.17 2.93
N PHE A 437 -14.89 1.36 1.67
CA PHE A 437 -15.50 0.64 0.54
C PHE A 437 -15.17 -0.85 0.48
N VAL A 438 -14.12 -1.30 1.16
CA VAL A 438 -13.74 -2.72 1.21
C VAL A 438 -14.08 -3.39 2.53
N MET A 439 -14.58 -2.66 3.53
CA MET A 439 -15.02 -3.20 4.83
C MET A 439 -16.43 -3.80 4.73
N THR A 440 -16.61 -4.72 3.79
CA THR A 440 -17.92 -5.23 3.39
C THR A 440 -18.14 -6.70 3.76
N ALA A 441 -17.34 -7.22 4.67
CA ALA A 441 -17.48 -8.58 5.22
C ALA A 441 -17.59 -8.53 6.76
N GLY A 442 -17.82 -9.69 7.35
CA GLY A 442 -17.92 -9.83 8.79
C GLY A 442 -19.28 -10.39 9.24
N PRO A 443 -19.36 -10.93 10.47
CA PRO A 443 -20.54 -11.65 10.94
C PRO A 443 -21.78 -10.79 11.19
N HIS A 444 -21.57 -9.46 11.33
CA HIS A 444 -22.66 -8.52 11.63
C HIS A 444 -23.24 -7.83 10.39
N GLY A 445 -22.82 -8.24 9.19
CA GLY A 445 -23.25 -7.69 7.91
C GLY A 445 -22.47 -6.43 7.50
N VAL A 446 -22.66 -6.02 6.23
CA VAL A 446 -21.85 -4.96 5.60
C VAL A 446 -22.07 -3.59 6.29
N ALA A 447 -23.32 -3.19 6.55
CA ALA A 447 -23.61 -1.89 7.16
C ALA A 447 -22.95 -1.75 8.55
N ALA A 448 -23.00 -2.81 9.36
CA ALA A 448 -22.36 -2.83 10.67
C ALA A 448 -20.83 -2.81 10.54
N SER A 449 -20.23 -3.58 9.61
CA SER A 449 -18.79 -3.58 9.37
C SER A 449 -18.28 -2.20 8.92
N VAL A 450 -18.93 -1.57 7.95
CA VAL A 450 -18.60 -0.22 7.49
C VAL A 450 -18.74 0.80 8.62
N GLY A 451 -19.86 0.73 9.37
CA GLY A 451 -20.13 1.61 10.50
C GLY A 451 -19.11 1.45 11.62
N CYS A 452 -18.79 0.21 12.03
CA CYS A 452 -17.78 -0.07 13.05
C CYS A 452 -16.38 0.37 12.59
N TYR A 453 -16.03 0.21 11.31
CA TYR A 453 -14.77 0.71 10.80
C TYR A 453 -14.70 2.24 10.88
N ALA A 454 -15.78 2.95 10.49
CA ALA A 454 -15.85 4.40 10.59
C ALA A 454 -15.71 4.89 12.05
N VAL A 455 -16.38 4.23 13.01
CA VAL A 455 -16.21 4.52 14.44
C VAL A 455 -14.77 4.26 14.89
N GLY A 456 -14.13 3.18 14.42
CA GLY A 456 -12.74 2.88 14.68
C GLY A 456 -11.80 3.99 14.20
N LEU A 457 -12.04 4.57 13.00
CA LEU A 457 -11.27 5.72 12.50
C LEU A 457 -11.40 6.92 13.44
N VAL A 458 -12.63 7.24 13.88
CA VAL A 458 -12.86 8.36 14.82
C VAL A 458 -12.13 8.12 16.14
N ILE A 459 -12.20 6.89 16.69
CA ILE A 459 -11.46 6.51 17.90
C ILE A 459 -9.96 6.75 17.69
N CYS A 460 -9.39 6.34 16.56
CA CYS A 460 -7.97 6.55 16.24
C CYS A 460 -7.60 8.02 16.13
N TYR A 461 -8.43 8.84 15.48
CA TYR A 461 -8.18 10.28 15.38
C TYR A 461 -8.16 10.93 16.75
N ILE A 462 -9.12 10.61 17.62
CA ILE A 462 -9.23 11.15 18.98
C ILE A 462 -8.06 10.64 19.85
N MET A 463 -7.84 9.32 19.89
CA MET A 463 -6.82 8.74 20.77
C MET A 463 -5.40 9.06 20.26
N GLY A 464 -5.18 9.08 18.95
CA GLY A 464 -3.93 9.56 18.37
C GLY A 464 -3.62 11.00 18.75
N PHE A 465 -4.65 11.87 18.75
CA PHE A 465 -4.53 13.25 19.23
C PHE A 465 -4.22 13.31 20.72
N ILE A 466 -5.01 12.64 21.56
CA ILE A 466 -4.88 12.67 23.03
C ILE A 466 -3.50 12.15 23.46
N VAL A 467 -3.12 10.95 23.02
CA VAL A 467 -1.86 10.32 23.40
C VAL A 467 -0.66 11.16 22.92
N THR A 468 -0.72 11.69 21.70
CA THR A 468 0.33 12.58 21.19
C THR A 468 0.38 13.90 21.95
N ASN A 469 -0.79 14.46 22.30
CA ASN A 469 -0.83 15.69 23.08
C ASN A 469 -0.24 15.52 24.48
N ALA A 470 -0.39 14.35 25.08
CA ALA A 470 0.20 14.03 26.39
C ALA A 470 1.72 13.73 26.32
N MET A 471 2.18 13.03 25.28
CA MET A 471 3.57 12.58 25.18
C MET A 471 4.54 13.58 24.55
N VAL A 472 4.06 14.51 23.76
CA VAL A 472 4.87 15.49 23.01
C VAL A 472 4.67 16.86 23.62
N SER A 473 5.75 17.52 24.03
CA SER A 473 5.69 18.88 24.56
C SER A 473 5.65 19.94 23.44
N VAL A 474 5.32 21.18 23.77
CA VAL A 474 5.43 22.31 22.82
C VAL A 474 6.88 22.57 22.46
N GLU A 475 7.81 22.32 23.40
CA GLU A 475 9.24 22.46 23.19
C GLU A 475 9.78 21.43 22.20
N ASP A 476 9.33 20.17 22.28
CA ASP A 476 9.66 19.12 21.28
C ASP A 476 9.27 19.58 19.85
N VAL A 477 8.16 20.31 19.71
CA VAL A 477 7.69 20.82 18.42
C VAL A 477 8.41 22.09 17.96
N ALA A 478 8.84 22.91 18.92
CA ALA A 478 9.62 24.10 18.61
C ALA A 478 11.02 23.78 18.10
N ASN A 479 11.61 22.68 18.60
CA ASN A 479 12.94 22.22 18.24
C ASN A 479 12.96 21.28 17.02
N ALA A 480 11.80 20.96 16.44
CA ALA A 480 11.62 20.12 15.25
C ALA A 480 11.50 20.98 13.99
#